data_8bbc03b9ff5e68d1e543e401fff51ecd
#
_entry.id   8bbc03b9ff5e68d1e543e401fff51ecd
#
_cell.length_a   1.000
_cell.length_b   1.000
_cell.length_c   1.000
_cell.angle_alpha   90.00
_cell.angle_beta   90.00
_cell.angle_gamma   90.00
#
_symmetry.space_group_name_H-M   'P 1'
#
loop_
_entity.id
_entity.type
_entity.pdbx_description
1 polymer ?
#
loop_
_entity_poly.entity_id
_entity_poly.type
_entity_poly.pdbx_seq_one_letter_code
_entity_poly.pdbx_strand_id
1 'polypeptide(L)'
;MNMKNILLIEDEDNLNRGISLKLQKEGYTVFSAATVAEGLSLFQANTIDLVICDIGLPDGSGLDLCASIRQKSDVLFLFLTALDTEVDMITGYEMGADDYVTKPFSMSVLISKISAMLKRTEKTISNVVQTGELTFYINEKRVTKGNDIISITPTDWKLLMAFI
;
A
#
# COMPACT_ATOMS: atom_id res chain seq x y z
N MET A 1 -9.27 -12.11 14.89
CA MET A 1 -8.32 -11.78 13.80
C MET A 1 -9.05 -11.01 12.73
N ASN A 2 -8.60 -9.81 12.45
CA ASN A 2 -9.22 -9.02 11.37
C ASN A 2 -8.64 -9.46 10.04
N MET A 3 -9.49 -9.96 9.14
CA MET A 3 -9.12 -10.23 7.77
C MET A 3 -8.86 -8.91 7.06
N LYS A 4 -7.73 -8.81 6.37
CA LYS A 4 -7.42 -7.64 5.56
C LYS A 4 -8.13 -7.73 4.22
N ASN A 5 -8.64 -6.61 3.74
CA ASN A 5 -9.35 -6.51 2.48
C ASN A 5 -8.39 -6.02 1.39
N ILE A 6 -8.28 -6.78 0.32
CA ILE A 6 -7.42 -6.46 -0.81
C ILE A 6 -8.28 -6.24 -2.04
N LEU A 7 -8.06 -5.12 -2.72
CA LEU A 7 -8.66 -4.84 -4.02
C LEU A 7 -7.64 -5.18 -5.10
N LEU A 8 -7.97 -6.11 -5.98
CA LEU A 8 -7.12 -6.52 -7.09
C LEU A 8 -7.72 -6.04 -8.40
N ILE A 9 -6.98 -5.23 -9.13
CA ILE A 9 -7.41 -4.70 -10.43
C ILE A 9 -6.45 -5.21 -11.50
N GLU A 10 -6.89 -6.20 -12.24
CA GLU A 10 -6.10 -6.90 -13.27
C GLU A 10 -7.05 -7.41 -14.36
N ASP A 11 -6.80 -7.05 -15.60
CA ASP A 11 -7.67 -7.40 -16.72
C ASP A 11 -7.41 -8.78 -17.33
N GLU A 12 -6.27 -9.39 -17.04
CA GLU A 12 -5.99 -10.76 -17.47
C GLU A 12 -6.68 -11.75 -16.55
N ASP A 13 -7.71 -12.44 -17.04
CA ASP A 13 -8.56 -13.31 -16.22
C ASP A 13 -7.80 -14.39 -15.46
N ASN A 14 -6.89 -15.09 -16.12
CA ASN A 14 -6.14 -16.19 -15.50
C ASN A 14 -5.24 -15.67 -14.37
N LEU A 15 -4.58 -14.56 -14.61
CA LEU A 15 -3.70 -13.93 -13.61
C LEU A 15 -4.51 -13.40 -12.43
N ASN A 16 -5.60 -12.71 -12.71
CA ASN A 16 -6.51 -12.20 -11.68
C ASN A 16 -7.03 -13.33 -10.79
N ARG A 17 -7.51 -14.41 -11.41
CA ARG A 17 -8.02 -15.58 -10.67
C ARG A 17 -6.91 -16.25 -9.84
N GLY A 18 -5.74 -16.43 -10.41
CA GLY A 18 -4.61 -17.06 -9.73
C GLY A 18 -4.18 -16.28 -8.49
N ILE A 19 -4.03 -14.97 -8.62
CA ILE A 19 -3.68 -14.09 -7.50
C ILE A 19 -4.79 -14.10 -6.45
N SER A 20 -6.04 -13.98 -6.87
CA SER A 20 -7.20 -13.96 -5.96
C SER A 20 -7.29 -15.23 -5.13
N LEU A 21 -7.13 -16.40 -5.76
CA LEU A 21 -7.17 -17.68 -5.06
C LEU A 21 -6.04 -17.80 -4.05
N LYS A 22 -4.83 -17.40 -4.42
CA LYS A 22 -3.68 -17.48 -3.53
C LYS A 22 -3.85 -16.57 -2.32
N LEU A 23 -4.32 -15.34 -2.54
CA LEU A 23 -4.56 -14.39 -1.45
C LEU A 23 -5.65 -14.90 -0.50
N GLN A 24 -6.72 -15.48 -1.04
CA GLN A 24 -7.79 -16.08 -0.22
C GLN A 24 -7.26 -17.22 0.64
N LYS A 25 -6.36 -18.04 0.11
CA LYS A 25 -5.70 -19.13 0.88
C LYS A 25 -4.83 -18.58 2.01
N GLU A 26 -4.27 -17.39 1.82
CA GLU A 26 -3.47 -16.73 2.86
C GLU A 26 -4.33 -16.02 3.91
N GLY A 27 -5.63 -16.04 3.76
CA GLY A 27 -6.57 -15.49 4.74
C GLY A 27 -7.05 -14.08 4.45
N TYR A 28 -6.80 -13.56 3.26
CA TYR A 28 -7.27 -12.23 2.87
C TYR A 28 -8.65 -12.29 2.22
N THR A 29 -9.42 -11.22 2.37
CA THR A 29 -10.66 -11.02 1.60
C THR A 29 -10.29 -10.26 0.33
N VAL A 30 -10.65 -10.81 -0.83
CA VAL A 30 -10.26 -10.24 -2.13
C VAL A 30 -11.48 -9.72 -2.88
N PHE A 31 -11.40 -8.45 -3.28
CA PHE A 31 -12.34 -7.82 -4.22
C PHE A 31 -11.62 -7.69 -5.55
N SER A 32 -12.19 -8.23 -6.60
CA SER A 32 -11.54 -8.39 -7.89
C SER A 32 -12.22 -7.55 -8.95
N ALA A 33 -11.44 -6.81 -9.73
CA ALA A 33 -11.91 -5.98 -10.82
C ALA A 33 -11.02 -6.18 -12.06
N ALA A 34 -11.59 -5.97 -13.23
CA ALA A 34 -10.88 -6.05 -14.50
C ALA A 34 -10.65 -4.68 -15.15
N THR A 35 -11.25 -3.63 -14.61
CA THR A 35 -11.21 -2.27 -15.18
C THR A 35 -11.00 -1.23 -14.10
N VAL A 36 -10.58 -0.04 -14.50
CA VAL A 36 -10.46 1.12 -13.60
C VAL A 36 -11.82 1.44 -12.98
N ALA A 37 -12.88 1.45 -13.79
CA ALA A 37 -14.23 1.79 -13.32
C ALA A 37 -14.72 0.82 -12.25
N GLU A 38 -14.56 -0.49 -12.47
CA GLU A 38 -14.92 -1.51 -11.48
C GLU A 38 -14.09 -1.36 -10.20
N GLY A 39 -12.78 -1.15 -10.36
CA GLY A 39 -11.86 -0.97 -9.24
C GLY A 39 -12.25 0.20 -8.37
N LEU A 40 -12.55 1.34 -8.98
CA LEU A 40 -12.96 2.53 -8.25
C LEU A 40 -14.29 2.31 -7.53
N SER A 41 -15.23 1.67 -8.19
CA SER A 41 -16.54 1.34 -7.61
C SER A 41 -16.40 0.46 -6.37
N LEU A 42 -15.59 -0.59 -6.45
CA LEU A 42 -15.33 -1.49 -5.32
C LEU A 42 -14.57 -0.78 -4.19
N PHE A 43 -13.64 0.10 -4.53
CA PHE A 43 -12.92 0.89 -3.55
C PHE A 43 -13.86 1.81 -2.75
N GLN A 44 -14.81 2.44 -3.43
CA GLN A 44 -15.80 3.33 -2.79
C GLN A 44 -16.82 2.58 -1.96
N ALA A 45 -17.16 1.34 -2.35
CA ALA A 45 -18.19 0.54 -1.69
C ALA A 45 -17.69 -0.27 -0.49
N ASN A 46 -16.38 -0.44 -0.34
CA ASN A 46 -15.78 -1.31 0.68
C ASN A 46 -14.61 -0.64 1.37
N THR A 47 -14.30 -1.13 2.57
CA THR A 47 -13.07 -0.72 3.26
C THR A 47 -11.92 -1.55 2.73
N ILE A 48 -10.96 -0.92 2.07
CA ILE A 48 -9.82 -1.60 1.44
C ILE A 48 -8.54 -1.27 2.20
N ASP A 49 -7.74 -2.29 2.48
CA ASP A 49 -6.46 -2.16 3.20
C ASP A 49 -5.27 -2.07 2.26
N LEU A 50 -5.37 -2.71 1.08
CA LEU A 50 -4.32 -2.73 0.07
C LEU A 50 -4.94 -2.79 -1.31
N VAL A 51 -4.45 -1.98 -2.25
CA VAL A 51 -4.80 -2.06 -3.67
C VAL A 51 -3.64 -2.66 -4.45
N ILE A 52 -3.92 -3.69 -5.24
CA ILE A 52 -2.97 -4.25 -6.21
C ILE A 52 -3.53 -3.91 -7.59
N CYS A 53 -2.78 -3.20 -8.40
CA CYS A 53 -3.29 -2.65 -9.65
C CYS A 53 -2.28 -2.77 -10.79
N ASP A 54 -2.74 -3.27 -11.94
CA ASP A 54 -1.96 -3.18 -13.18
C ASP A 54 -1.98 -1.74 -13.69
N ILE A 55 -0.91 -1.31 -14.31
CA ILE A 55 -0.81 0.02 -14.91
C ILE A 55 -1.63 0.10 -16.20
N GLY A 56 -1.50 -0.91 -17.07
CA GLY A 56 -2.20 -0.92 -18.36
C GLY A 56 -3.54 -1.63 -18.28
N LEU A 57 -4.64 -0.88 -18.12
CA LEU A 57 -5.99 -1.43 -18.04
C LEU A 57 -6.79 -1.02 -19.28
N PRO A 58 -7.86 -1.77 -19.64
CA PRO A 58 -8.60 -1.52 -20.91
C PRO A 58 -9.27 -0.15 -20.97
N ASP A 59 -9.66 0.42 -19.84
CA ASP A 59 -10.39 1.69 -19.78
C ASP A 59 -9.59 2.84 -19.19
N GLY A 60 -8.29 2.65 -18.95
CA GLY A 60 -7.44 3.72 -18.44
C GLY A 60 -6.14 3.24 -17.82
N SER A 61 -5.47 4.14 -17.12
CA SER A 61 -4.20 3.86 -16.49
C SER A 61 -4.35 3.63 -14.99
N GLY A 62 -3.70 2.58 -14.48
CA GLY A 62 -3.58 2.36 -13.04
C GLY A 62 -2.85 3.49 -12.33
N LEU A 63 -1.97 4.21 -13.02
CA LEU A 63 -1.29 5.40 -12.47
C LEU A 63 -2.29 6.50 -12.14
N ASP A 64 -3.23 6.77 -13.05
CA ASP A 64 -4.28 7.76 -12.84
C ASP A 64 -5.21 7.36 -11.70
N LEU A 65 -5.54 6.08 -11.62
CA LEU A 65 -6.36 5.56 -10.53
C LEU A 65 -5.65 5.75 -9.18
N CYS A 66 -4.36 5.45 -9.11
CA CYS A 66 -3.56 5.65 -7.90
C CYS A 66 -3.58 7.12 -7.47
N ALA A 67 -3.36 8.04 -8.40
CA ALA A 67 -3.39 9.48 -8.12
C ALA A 67 -4.75 9.91 -7.58
N SER A 68 -5.84 9.42 -8.18
CA SER A 68 -7.21 9.72 -7.72
C SER A 68 -7.46 9.21 -6.31
N ILE A 69 -7.04 7.99 -6.01
CA ILE A 69 -7.21 7.38 -4.69
C ILE A 69 -6.39 8.14 -3.65
N ARG A 70 -5.16 8.54 -3.99
CA ARG A 70 -4.27 9.27 -3.09
C ARG A 70 -4.79 10.64 -2.67
N GLN A 71 -5.68 11.25 -3.44
CA GLN A 71 -6.33 12.49 -3.04
C GLN A 71 -7.27 12.30 -1.85
N LYS A 72 -7.74 11.07 -1.61
CA LYS A 72 -8.77 10.75 -0.61
C LYS A 72 -8.31 9.77 0.46
N SER A 73 -7.23 9.03 0.23
CA SER A 73 -6.87 7.90 1.09
C SER A 73 -5.37 7.63 1.08
N ASP A 74 -4.86 7.15 2.22
CA ASP A 74 -3.49 6.67 2.40
C ASP A 74 -3.39 5.15 2.26
N VAL A 75 -4.39 4.51 1.63
CA VAL A 75 -4.40 3.06 1.45
C VAL A 75 -3.11 2.59 0.77
N LEU A 76 -2.61 1.43 1.18
CA LEU A 76 -1.44 0.83 0.56
C LEU A 76 -1.71 0.53 -0.91
N PHE A 77 -0.76 0.87 -1.78
CA PHE A 77 -0.92 0.70 -3.22
C PHE A 77 0.31 0.02 -3.81
N LEU A 78 0.07 -1.13 -4.45
CA LEU A 78 1.10 -1.96 -5.09
C LEU A 78 0.79 -2.05 -6.57
N PHE A 79 1.72 -1.63 -7.42
CA PHE A 79 1.60 -1.82 -8.87
C PHE A 79 2.12 -3.19 -9.29
N LEU A 80 1.35 -3.85 -10.15
CA LEU A 80 1.67 -5.12 -10.76
C LEU A 80 1.68 -4.88 -12.27
N THR A 81 2.87 -4.87 -12.91
CA THR A 81 2.98 -4.36 -14.26
C THR A 81 4.07 -5.04 -15.08
N ALA A 82 3.87 -5.07 -16.41
CA ALA A 82 4.89 -5.45 -17.36
C ALA A 82 5.87 -4.30 -17.68
N LEU A 83 5.56 -3.09 -17.23
CA LEU A 83 6.43 -1.93 -17.42
C LEU A 83 7.61 -2.01 -16.47
N ASP A 84 8.80 -2.22 -17.01
CA ASP A 84 10.01 -2.48 -16.23
C ASP A 84 11.11 -1.43 -16.43
N THR A 85 10.79 -0.31 -17.10
CA THR A 85 11.75 0.76 -17.28
C THR A 85 11.88 1.58 -16.00
N GLU A 86 13.07 2.11 -15.76
CA GLU A 86 13.34 2.97 -14.61
C GLU A 86 12.40 4.17 -14.56
N VAL A 87 12.11 4.77 -15.72
CA VAL A 87 11.21 5.92 -15.82
C VAL A 87 9.79 5.56 -15.35
N ASP A 88 9.28 4.40 -15.77
CA ASP A 88 7.94 3.94 -15.36
C ASP A 88 7.87 3.66 -13.86
N MET A 89 8.91 3.09 -13.28
CA MET A 89 9.00 2.83 -11.85
C MET A 89 9.01 4.14 -11.05
N ILE A 90 9.81 5.12 -11.49
CA ILE A 90 9.86 6.44 -10.85
C ILE A 90 8.49 7.11 -10.93
N THR A 91 7.83 7.08 -12.08
CA THR A 91 6.49 7.66 -12.27
C THR A 91 5.49 7.02 -11.31
N GLY A 92 5.53 5.70 -11.15
CA GLY A 92 4.66 4.99 -10.23
C GLY A 92 4.84 5.45 -8.79
N TYR A 93 6.07 5.58 -8.32
CA TYR A 93 6.35 6.06 -6.97
C TYR A 93 5.96 7.53 -6.80
N GLU A 94 6.17 8.37 -7.80
CA GLU A 94 5.75 9.78 -7.78
C GLU A 94 4.22 9.91 -7.67
N MET A 95 3.46 8.98 -8.24
CA MET A 95 2.01 8.93 -8.12
C MET A 95 1.54 8.45 -6.74
N GLY A 96 2.46 8.04 -5.87
CA GLY A 96 2.16 7.66 -4.51
C GLY A 96 2.06 6.16 -4.24
N ALA A 97 2.58 5.33 -5.13
CA ALA A 97 2.65 3.89 -4.90
C ALA A 97 3.63 3.55 -3.77
N ASP A 98 3.31 2.54 -3.00
CA ASP A 98 4.16 2.05 -1.91
C ASP A 98 5.17 1.03 -2.38
N ASP A 99 4.85 0.27 -3.43
CA ASP A 99 5.76 -0.74 -3.98
C ASP A 99 5.36 -1.14 -5.40
N TYR A 100 6.17 -1.97 -6.01
CA TYR A 100 6.12 -2.41 -7.39
C TYR A 100 6.42 -3.89 -7.49
N VAL A 101 5.74 -4.59 -8.39
CA VAL A 101 6.12 -5.93 -8.81
C VAL A 101 6.04 -5.99 -10.32
N THR A 102 7.15 -6.35 -10.97
CA THR A 102 7.21 -6.46 -12.44
C THR A 102 6.84 -7.86 -12.91
N LYS A 103 6.13 -7.93 -14.01
CA LYS A 103 5.79 -9.20 -14.68
C LYS A 103 6.93 -9.62 -15.61
N PRO A 104 7.29 -10.89 -15.69
CA PRO A 104 6.78 -12.01 -14.91
C PRO A 104 7.32 -11.98 -13.47
N PHE A 105 6.52 -12.44 -12.51
CA PHE A 105 6.90 -12.46 -11.09
C PHE A 105 6.64 -13.84 -10.47
N SER A 106 7.32 -14.08 -9.35
CA SER A 106 7.03 -15.23 -8.50
C SER A 106 5.84 -14.93 -7.60
N MET A 107 4.88 -15.84 -7.52
CA MET A 107 3.74 -15.71 -6.61
C MET A 107 4.23 -15.60 -5.15
N SER A 108 5.26 -16.34 -4.78
CA SER A 108 5.85 -16.27 -3.45
C SER A 108 6.40 -14.89 -3.12
N VAL A 109 7.05 -14.23 -4.09
CA VAL A 109 7.57 -12.86 -3.92
C VAL A 109 6.42 -11.87 -3.74
N LEU A 110 5.37 -12.00 -4.55
CA LEU A 110 4.20 -11.14 -4.45
C LEU A 110 3.54 -11.25 -3.06
N ILE A 111 3.29 -12.47 -2.61
CA ILE A 111 2.68 -12.73 -1.31
C ILE A 111 3.56 -12.19 -0.18
N SER A 112 4.88 -12.38 -0.26
CA SER A 112 5.82 -11.87 0.73
C SER A 112 5.78 -10.34 0.83
N LYS A 113 5.72 -9.65 -0.30
CA LYS A 113 5.62 -8.18 -0.33
C LYS A 113 4.30 -7.71 0.28
N ILE A 114 3.19 -8.34 -0.07
CA ILE A 114 1.87 -8.01 0.47
C ILE A 114 1.85 -8.19 1.99
N SER A 115 2.33 -9.32 2.46
CA SER A 115 2.40 -9.62 3.88
C SER A 115 3.26 -8.61 4.63
N ALA A 116 4.41 -8.24 4.08
CA ALA A 116 5.31 -7.25 4.68
C ALA A 116 4.67 -5.86 4.74
N MET A 117 3.99 -5.45 3.68
CA MET A 117 3.30 -4.15 3.62
C MET A 117 2.19 -4.07 4.68
N LEU A 118 1.37 -5.11 4.78
CA LEU A 118 0.27 -5.15 5.75
C LEU A 118 0.76 -5.24 7.19
N LYS A 119 1.85 -5.94 7.44
CA LYS A 119 2.46 -6.00 8.78
C LYS A 119 3.02 -4.66 9.22
N ARG A 120 3.58 -3.88 8.30
CA ARG A 120 4.05 -2.53 8.61
C ARG A 120 2.90 -1.65 9.09
N THR A 121 1.73 -1.79 8.48
CA THR A 121 0.53 -1.08 8.90
C THR A 121 0.09 -1.49 10.30
N GLU A 122 0.14 -2.77 10.63
CA GLU A 122 -0.19 -3.27 11.96
C GLU A 122 0.78 -2.74 13.03
N LYS A 123 2.07 -2.65 12.71
CA LYS A 123 3.07 -2.08 13.61
C LYS A 123 2.82 -0.60 13.88
N THR A 124 2.26 0.14 12.93
CA THR A 124 1.93 1.54 13.11
C THR A 124 0.65 1.75 13.94
N ILE A 125 -0.13 0.70 14.21
CA ILE A 125 -1.25 0.77 15.15
C ILE A 125 -0.73 0.95 16.58
N SER A 126 0.44 0.39 16.90
CA SER A 126 1.16 0.66 18.14
C SER A 126 2.09 1.84 17.93
N ASN A 127 1.51 3.01 17.66
CA ASN A 127 2.24 4.17 17.15
C ASN A 127 2.94 5.01 18.22
N VAL A 128 2.95 4.54 19.46
CA VAL A 128 3.57 5.27 20.58
C VAL A 128 4.78 4.48 21.06
N VAL A 129 5.95 5.11 21.01
CA VAL A 129 7.20 4.57 21.56
C VAL A 129 7.69 5.54 22.62
N GLN A 130 7.93 5.02 23.81
CA GLN A 130 8.44 5.83 24.92
C GLN A 130 9.86 5.42 25.24
N THR A 131 10.75 6.42 25.29
CA THR A 131 12.15 6.25 25.66
C THR A 131 12.53 7.35 26.65
N GLY A 132 12.72 6.98 27.92
CA GLY A 132 12.97 7.95 28.96
C GLY A 132 11.81 8.93 29.10
N GLU A 133 12.10 10.23 29.02
CA GLU A 133 11.08 11.29 29.08
C GLU A 133 10.41 11.59 27.73
N LEU A 134 10.92 11.00 26.63
CA LEU A 134 10.42 11.26 25.28
C LEU A 134 9.37 10.25 24.90
N THR A 135 8.27 10.73 24.34
CA THR A 135 7.21 9.88 23.76
C THR A 135 7.08 10.22 22.29
N PHE A 136 7.24 9.19 21.43
CA PHE A 136 7.17 9.33 19.99
C PHE A 136 5.81 8.85 19.50
N TYR A 137 5.08 9.72 18.81
CA TYR A 137 3.80 9.39 18.17
C TYR A 137 4.05 9.22 16.68
N ILE A 138 4.32 8.00 16.27
CA ILE A 138 4.83 7.68 14.93
C ILE A 138 3.87 8.13 13.82
N ASN A 139 2.58 7.82 13.95
CA ASN A 139 1.59 8.20 12.95
C ASN A 139 1.38 9.72 12.85
N GLU A 140 1.57 10.42 13.93
CA GLU A 140 1.40 11.87 14.00
C GLU A 140 2.69 12.62 13.74
N LYS A 141 3.81 11.89 13.61
CA LYS A 141 5.16 12.47 13.47
C LYS A 141 5.42 13.54 14.54
N ARG A 142 5.09 13.19 15.77
CA ARG A 142 5.16 14.09 16.93
C ARG A 142 6.02 13.46 18.02
N VAL A 143 6.79 14.29 18.70
CA VAL A 143 7.55 13.89 19.89
C VAL A 143 7.16 14.81 21.05
N THR A 144 6.93 14.21 22.23
CA THR A 144 6.67 14.99 23.45
C THR A 144 7.71 14.66 24.50
N LYS A 145 8.03 15.68 25.33
CA LYS A 145 8.87 15.50 26.50
C LYS A 145 8.04 15.98 27.69
N GLY A 146 7.60 15.03 28.53
CA GLY A 146 6.62 15.32 29.55
C GLY A 146 5.34 15.87 28.93
N ASN A 147 4.96 17.11 29.25
CA ASN A 147 3.78 17.77 28.70
C ASN A 147 4.09 18.69 27.52
N ASP A 148 5.35 18.81 27.13
CA ASP A 148 5.78 19.72 26.07
C ASP A 148 5.86 19.00 24.73
N ILE A 149 5.36 19.67 23.67
CA ILE A 149 5.45 19.16 22.30
C ILE A 149 6.72 19.71 21.67
N ILE A 150 7.54 18.81 21.11
CA ILE A 150 8.78 19.19 20.41
C ILE A 150 8.50 19.21 18.92
N SER A 151 8.78 20.34 18.27
CA SER A 151 8.68 20.46 16.82
C SER A 151 9.90 19.81 16.17
N ILE A 152 9.62 18.93 15.19
CA ILE A 152 10.67 18.19 14.49
C ILE A 152 10.47 18.40 12.99
N THR A 153 11.58 18.70 12.27
CA THR A 153 11.54 18.79 10.80
C THR A 153 11.39 17.40 10.21
N PRO A 154 10.89 17.28 8.95
CA PRO A 154 10.80 15.97 8.30
C PRO A 154 12.14 15.24 8.21
N THR A 155 13.24 15.96 8.01
CA THR A 155 14.60 15.36 7.98
C THR A 155 14.99 14.80 9.34
N ASP A 156 14.77 15.56 10.41
CA ASP A 156 15.06 15.12 11.77
C ASP A 156 14.23 13.91 12.15
N TRP A 157 12.97 13.88 11.71
CA TRP A 157 12.10 12.74 11.95
C TRP A 157 12.63 11.46 11.30
N LYS A 158 13.10 11.54 10.06
CA LYS A 158 13.71 10.41 9.36
C LYS A 158 14.94 9.88 10.09
N LEU A 159 15.79 10.76 10.60
CA LEU A 159 16.96 10.36 11.37
C LEU A 159 16.57 9.65 12.66
N LEU A 160 15.56 10.15 13.37
CA LEU A 160 15.08 9.53 14.61
C LEU A 160 14.51 8.14 14.32
N MET A 161 13.72 7.97 13.26
CA MET A 161 13.12 6.69 12.91
C MET A 161 14.16 5.64 12.50
N ALA A 162 15.34 6.06 12.05
CA ALA A 162 16.43 5.13 11.74
C ALA A 162 17.01 4.44 12.99
N PHE A 163 16.78 5.00 14.19
CA PHE A 163 17.29 4.46 15.45
C PHE A 163 16.21 3.78 16.30
N ILE A 164 14.99 3.75 15.82
CA ILE A 164 13.86 3.08 16.46
C ILE A 164 13.53 1.80 15.72
#